data_a53e60568b5d42281813f7a6a3772f36
#
_entry.id   a53e60568b5d42281813f7a6a3772f36
#
_cell.length_a   1.000
_cell.length_b   1.000
_cell.length_c   1.000
_cell.angle_alpha   90.00
_cell.angle_beta   90.00
_cell.angle_gamma   90.00
#
_symmetry.space_group_name_H-M   'P 1'
#
loop_
_entity.id
_entity.type
_entity.pdbx_description
1 polymer ?
#
loop_
_entity_poly.entity_id
_entity_poly.type
_entity_poly.pdbx_seq_one_letter_code
_entity_poly.pdbx_strand_id
1 'polypeptide(L)'
;GLCRMKIITMSEMFIHPSVFFILGGLLIPILRGRGKQSYMVVMALLAFLAVVIMPHGTYGIYEFLEWQLTFGNVDKLSKVFAYIFCIMGIIGIIYSIHVKNDGELLAAFYYVGGALGVTLAGDFLTLFLFWEIMAFSSVFLIWYRKSEFSVKVGYRYLLWHVTGGLILLAGIIIKYNLSGDLTINHFPFHGWWPTDLQSLASFLIVIGFIVN
;
A
#
# COMPACT_ATOMS: atom_id res chain seq x y z
N GLY A 1 27.32 9.52 -12.04
CA GLY A 1 26.89 8.24 -12.55
C GLY A 1 25.50 8.37 -13.16
N LEU A 2 25.38 8.22 -14.49
CA LEU A 2 24.11 8.28 -15.24
C LEU A 2 23.20 7.13 -14.77
N CYS A 3 21.97 7.49 -14.45
CA CYS A 3 20.85 6.57 -14.23
C CYS A 3 20.72 5.67 -15.49
N ARG A 4 21.12 4.40 -15.38
CA ARG A 4 21.01 3.42 -16.46
C ARG A 4 19.57 2.93 -16.50
N MET A 5 18.73 3.63 -17.28
CA MET A 5 17.40 3.14 -17.63
C MET A 5 17.57 1.84 -18.43
N LYS A 6 17.35 0.70 -17.77
CA LYS A 6 17.30 -0.60 -18.43
C LYS A 6 16.08 -0.61 -19.34
N ILE A 7 16.28 -0.79 -20.64
CA ILE A 7 15.20 -0.90 -21.62
C ILE A 7 14.37 -2.15 -21.25
N ILE A 8 13.15 -1.90 -20.82
CA ILE A 8 12.17 -2.91 -20.40
C ILE A 8 11.63 -3.57 -21.67
N THR A 9 11.81 -4.87 -21.81
CA THR A 9 11.19 -5.66 -22.87
C THR A 9 9.67 -5.68 -22.69
N MET A 10 8.90 -5.77 -23.78
CA MET A 10 7.41 -5.67 -23.75
C MET A 10 6.71 -6.73 -22.86
N SER A 11 7.39 -7.78 -22.41
CA SER A 11 6.90 -8.72 -21.39
C SER A 11 6.89 -8.14 -19.96
N GLU A 12 7.44 -6.96 -19.75
CA GLU A 12 7.60 -6.28 -18.46
C GLU A 12 6.67 -5.07 -18.27
N MET A 13 5.69 -4.85 -19.15
CA MET A 13 4.67 -3.81 -18.95
C MET A 13 3.67 -4.27 -17.89
N PHE A 14 4.16 -4.29 -16.66
CA PHE A 14 3.35 -4.50 -15.48
C PHE A 14 2.72 -3.17 -15.04
N ILE A 15 1.40 -3.07 -15.19
CA ILE A 15 0.66 -1.95 -14.61
C ILE A 15 0.20 -2.36 -13.23
N HIS A 16 0.81 -1.78 -12.21
CA HIS A 16 0.46 -2.08 -10.83
C HIS A 16 -1.00 -1.65 -10.55
N PRO A 17 -1.87 -2.54 -10.02
CA PRO A 17 -3.30 -2.23 -9.83
C PRO A 17 -3.56 -1.03 -8.93
N SER A 18 -2.68 -0.76 -7.94
CA SER A 18 -2.78 0.40 -7.06
C SER A 18 -2.73 1.73 -7.80
N VAL A 19 -2.08 1.79 -8.98
CA VAL A 19 -1.95 3.01 -9.80
C VAL A 19 -3.33 3.53 -10.21
N PHE A 20 -4.27 2.65 -10.54
CA PHE A 20 -5.64 3.04 -10.91
C PHE A 20 -6.37 3.72 -9.75
N PHE A 21 -6.11 3.30 -8.52
CA PHE A 21 -6.69 3.93 -7.33
C PHE A 21 -5.92 5.19 -6.90
N ILE A 22 -4.60 5.13 -6.83
CA ILE A 22 -3.80 6.27 -6.33
C ILE A 22 -3.79 7.41 -7.33
N LEU A 23 -3.37 7.18 -8.59
CA LEU A 23 -3.36 8.22 -9.62
C LEU A 23 -4.78 8.54 -10.11
N GLY A 24 -5.64 7.52 -10.23
CA GLY A 24 -7.04 7.72 -10.56
C GLY A 24 -7.78 8.56 -9.52
N GLY A 25 -7.44 8.42 -8.25
CA GLY A 25 -8.00 9.23 -7.18
C GLY A 25 -7.80 10.74 -7.36
N LEU A 26 -6.66 11.17 -7.92
CA LEU A 26 -6.33 12.58 -8.14
C LEU A 26 -7.31 13.32 -9.07
N LEU A 27 -7.99 12.61 -9.96
CA LEU A 27 -8.96 13.20 -10.87
C LEU A 27 -10.37 13.33 -10.25
N ILE A 28 -10.65 12.69 -9.12
CA ILE A 28 -11.96 12.72 -8.46
C ILE A 28 -12.44 14.15 -8.16
N PRO A 29 -11.61 15.06 -7.60
CA PRO A 29 -12.05 16.43 -7.29
C PRO A 29 -12.31 17.28 -8.51
N ILE A 30 -11.77 16.92 -9.69
CA ILE A 30 -11.92 17.68 -10.94
C ILE A 30 -13.23 17.29 -11.63
N LEU A 31 -13.66 16.04 -11.48
CA LEU A 31 -14.84 15.49 -12.12
C LEU A 31 -16.12 15.85 -11.35
N ARG A 32 -17.24 16.02 -12.06
CA ARG A 32 -18.53 16.39 -11.47
C ARG A 32 -19.68 15.51 -11.96
N GLY A 33 -20.70 15.38 -11.13
CA GLY A 33 -21.96 14.72 -11.48
C GLY A 33 -21.80 13.22 -11.81
N ARG A 34 -22.62 12.74 -12.76
CA ARG A 34 -22.62 11.32 -13.18
C ARG A 34 -21.30 10.87 -13.80
N GLY A 35 -20.56 11.79 -14.45
CA GLY A 35 -19.24 11.48 -15.02
C GLY A 35 -18.23 11.03 -13.98
N LYS A 36 -18.22 11.65 -12.79
CA LYS A 36 -17.38 11.22 -11.66
C LYS A 36 -17.71 9.82 -11.20
N GLN A 37 -19.00 9.51 -11.05
CA GLN A 37 -19.45 8.18 -10.60
C GLN A 37 -19.03 7.08 -11.57
N SER A 38 -19.27 7.30 -12.88
CA SER A 38 -18.85 6.36 -13.92
C SER A 38 -17.32 6.20 -13.96
N TYR A 39 -16.59 7.31 -13.82
CA TYR A 39 -15.13 7.28 -13.76
C TYR A 39 -14.58 6.42 -12.62
N MET A 40 -15.11 6.59 -11.41
CA MET A 40 -14.68 5.80 -10.24
C MET A 40 -14.91 4.30 -10.44
N VAL A 41 -16.08 3.92 -10.98
CA VAL A 41 -16.39 2.51 -11.29
C VAL A 41 -15.45 1.97 -12.36
N VAL A 42 -15.20 2.74 -13.43
CA VAL A 42 -14.27 2.35 -14.51
C VAL A 42 -12.86 2.12 -13.96
N MET A 43 -12.34 3.02 -13.10
CA MET A 43 -11.02 2.86 -12.51
C MET A 43 -10.91 1.59 -11.64
N ALA A 44 -11.92 1.29 -10.85
CA ALA A 44 -11.94 0.06 -10.06
C ALA A 44 -12.02 -1.21 -10.94
N LEU A 45 -12.79 -1.17 -12.02
CA LEU A 45 -12.86 -2.28 -12.97
C LEU A 45 -11.53 -2.46 -13.73
N LEU A 46 -10.84 -1.37 -14.08
CA LEU A 46 -9.51 -1.44 -14.69
C LEU A 46 -8.48 -2.04 -13.73
N ALA A 47 -8.52 -1.66 -12.45
CA ALA A 47 -7.67 -2.26 -11.42
C ALA A 47 -7.94 -3.77 -11.27
N PHE A 48 -9.21 -4.16 -11.24
CA PHE A 48 -9.60 -5.58 -11.19
C PHE A 48 -9.09 -6.33 -12.43
N LEU A 49 -9.29 -5.77 -13.63
CA LEU A 49 -8.80 -6.36 -14.87
C LEU A 49 -7.27 -6.50 -14.88
N ALA A 50 -6.55 -5.50 -14.36
CA ALA A 50 -5.10 -5.58 -14.20
C ALA A 50 -4.69 -6.77 -13.32
N VAL A 51 -5.39 -7.01 -12.19
CA VAL A 51 -5.14 -8.18 -11.34
C VAL A 51 -5.45 -9.50 -12.06
N VAL A 52 -6.51 -9.56 -12.86
CA VAL A 52 -6.88 -10.77 -13.64
C VAL A 52 -5.78 -11.13 -14.64
N ILE A 53 -5.33 -10.14 -15.41
CA ILE A 53 -4.34 -10.35 -16.49
C ILE A 53 -2.93 -10.58 -15.94
N MET A 54 -2.65 -10.11 -14.72
CA MET A 54 -1.34 -10.15 -14.10
C MET A 54 -0.79 -11.57 -13.98
N PRO A 55 0.36 -11.91 -14.63
CA PRO A 55 0.98 -13.20 -14.47
C PRO A 55 1.70 -13.30 -13.09
N HIS A 56 2.03 -14.52 -12.68
CA HIS A 56 2.83 -14.73 -11.47
C HIS A 56 4.29 -14.33 -11.73
N GLY A 57 4.94 -13.72 -10.75
CA GLY A 57 6.35 -13.31 -10.83
C GLY A 57 6.63 -12.02 -10.07
N THR A 58 7.86 -11.53 -10.19
CA THR A 58 8.32 -10.27 -9.62
C THR A 58 8.42 -9.20 -10.70
N TYR A 59 7.85 -8.02 -10.41
CA TYR A 59 7.72 -6.92 -11.36
C TYR A 59 8.08 -5.59 -10.72
N GLY A 60 8.44 -4.62 -11.56
CA GLY A 60 8.67 -3.25 -11.10
C GLY A 60 9.84 -3.15 -10.12
N ILE A 61 10.98 -3.77 -10.49
CA ILE A 61 12.21 -3.66 -9.71
C ILE A 61 12.88 -2.35 -10.08
N TYR A 62 13.01 -1.44 -9.09
CA TYR A 62 13.67 -0.15 -9.26
C TYR A 62 14.82 -0.02 -8.26
N GLU A 63 15.96 0.46 -8.75
CA GLU A 63 17.08 0.82 -7.90
C GLU A 63 16.92 2.26 -7.45
N PHE A 64 16.74 2.45 -6.14
CA PHE A 64 16.69 3.75 -5.51
C PHE A 64 17.85 3.88 -4.51
N LEU A 65 18.84 4.72 -4.82
CA LEU A 65 20.11 4.79 -4.10
C LEU A 65 20.81 3.42 -4.10
N GLU A 66 20.96 2.81 -2.93
CA GLU A 66 21.55 1.48 -2.74
C GLU A 66 20.51 0.38 -2.54
N TRP A 67 19.21 0.73 -2.60
CA TRP A 67 18.09 -0.18 -2.32
C TRP A 67 17.44 -0.67 -3.60
N GLN A 68 17.14 -1.95 -3.64
CA GLN A 68 16.30 -2.53 -4.68
C GLN A 68 14.87 -2.62 -4.17
N LEU A 69 13.99 -1.79 -4.76
CA LEU A 69 12.57 -1.77 -4.46
C LEU A 69 11.82 -2.66 -5.45
N THR A 70 11.00 -3.56 -4.94
CA THR A 70 10.19 -4.49 -5.73
C THR A 70 8.71 -4.16 -5.54
N PHE A 71 8.13 -3.44 -6.47
CA PHE A 71 6.74 -2.99 -6.38
C PHE A 71 5.71 -4.09 -6.59
N GLY A 72 6.06 -5.18 -7.25
CA GLY A 72 5.15 -6.29 -7.52
C GLY A 72 5.79 -7.65 -7.28
N ASN A 73 5.31 -8.38 -6.28
CA ASN A 73 5.58 -9.80 -6.08
C ASN A 73 4.26 -10.56 -6.12
N VAL A 74 3.98 -11.18 -7.27
CA VAL A 74 2.69 -11.80 -7.55
C VAL A 74 2.81 -13.31 -7.40
N ASP A 75 2.32 -13.82 -6.28
CA ASP A 75 2.15 -15.25 -6.03
C ASP A 75 0.65 -15.64 -6.01
N LYS A 76 0.36 -16.90 -5.74
CA LYS A 76 -1.03 -17.38 -5.69
C LYS A 76 -1.82 -16.74 -4.55
N LEU A 77 -1.17 -16.50 -3.42
CA LEU A 77 -1.81 -15.95 -2.21
C LEU A 77 -2.06 -14.46 -2.38
N SER A 78 -1.04 -13.69 -2.78
CA SER A 78 -1.16 -12.24 -3.02
C SER A 78 -2.22 -11.94 -4.09
N LYS A 79 -2.31 -12.78 -5.12
CA LYS A 79 -3.32 -12.63 -6.17
C LYS A 79 -4.75 -12.84 -5.64
N VAL A 80 -4.98 -13.81 -4.75
CA VAL A 80 -6.29 -14.02 -4.11
C VAL A 80 -6.68 -12.80 -3.28
N PHE A 81 -5.77 -12.27 -2.46
CA PHE A 81 -6.04 -11.05 -1.69
C PHE A 81 -6.26 -9.82 -2.58
N ALA A 82 -5.50 -9.68 -3.67
CA ALA A 82 -5.72 -8.60 -4.63
C ALA A 82 -7.11 -8.67 -5.27
N TYR A 83 -7.64 -9.85 -5.59
CA TYR A 83 -9.03 -10.02 -6.04
C TYR A 83 -10.02 -9.54 -4.98
N ILE A 84 -9.83 -9.95 -3.72
CA ILE A 84 -10.71 -9.57 -2.61
C ILE A 84 -10.73 -8.03 -2.47
N PHE A 85 -9.57 -7.38 -2.44
CA PHE A 85 -9.49 -5.93 -2.31
C PHE A 85 -10.11 -5.18 -3.51
N CYS A 86 -9.93 -5.67 -4.74
CA CYS A 86 -10.58 -5.07 -5.90
C CYS A 86 -12.10 -5.22 -5.84
N ILE A 87 -12.62 -6.41 -5.49
CA ILE A 87 -14.06 -6.65 -5.37
C ILE A 87 -14.65 -5.76 -4.27
N MET A 88 -14.01 -5.71 -3.10
CA MET A 88 -14.44 -4.84 -2.01
C MET A 88 -14.36 -3.37 -2.40
N GLY A 89 -13.32 -2.96 -3.16
CA GLY A 89 -13.21 -1.61 -3.72
C GLY A 89 -14.36 -1.27 -4.67
N ILE A 90 -14.73 -2.17 -5.58
CA ILE A 90 -15.86 -1.98 -6.50
C ILE A 90 -17.18 -1.84 -5.71
N ILE A 91 -17.43 -2.73 -4.74
CA ILE A 91 -18.63 -2.68 -3.89
C ILE A 91 -18.67 -1.38 -3.09
N GLY A 92 -17.52 -0.98 -2.49
CA GLY A 92 -17.40 0.25 -1.74
C GLY A 92 -17.67 1.50 -2.59
N ILE A 93 -17.18 1.54 -3.83
CA ILE A 93 -17.44 2.63 -4.78
C ILE A 93 -18.91 2.69 -5.15
N ILE A 94 -19.54 1.56 -5.47
CA ILE A 94 -20.98 1.51 -5.78
C ILE A 94 -21.78 2.02 -4.57
N TYR A 95 -21.42 1.58 -3.35
CA TYR A 95 -22.07 2.05 -2.14
C TYR A 95 -21.85 3.55 -1.90
N SER A 96 -20.69 4.10 -2.26
CA SER A 96 -20.33 5.51 -2.04
C SER A 96 -20.83 6.48 -3.13
N ILE A 97 -21.59 6.02 -4.12
CA ILE A 97 -22.09 6.87 -5.23
C ILE A 97 -22.89 8.10 -4.72
N HIS A 98 -23.56 7.97 -3.58
CA HIS A 98 -24.32 9.04 -2.94
C HIS A 98 -23.45 10.05 -2.14
N VAL A 99 -22.19 9.73 -1.89
CA VAL A 99 -21.26 10.60 -1.15
C VAL A 99 -20.88 11.79 -2.01
N LYS A 100 -21.07 13.00 -1.47
CA LYS A 100 -20.81 14.28 -2.16
C LYS A 100 -19.43 14.84 -1.88
N ASN A 101 -18.77 14.36 -0.84
CA ASN A 101 -17.47 14.88 -0.39
C ASN A 101 -16.33 14.23 -1.19
N ASP A 102 -15.69 15.01 -2.05
CA ASP A 102 -14.63 14.53 -2.94
C ASP A 102 -13.41 14.04 -2.16
N GLY A 103 -13.08 14.67 -1.03
CA GLY A 103 -11.96 14.26 -0.21
C GLY A 103 -12.19 12.91 0.48
N GLU A 104 -13.43 12.58 0.86
CA GLU A 104 -13.79 11.27 1.41
C GLU A 104 -13.63 10.18 0.36
N LEU A 105 -14.08 10.44 -0.88
CA LEU A 105 -13.92 9.53 -2.00
C LEU A 105 -12.45 9.34 -2.38
N LEU A 106 -11.66 10.42 -2.39
CA LEU A 106 -10.23 10.37 -2.62
C LEU A 106 -9.51 9.52 -1.56
N ALA A 107 -9.82 9.74 -0.28
CA ALA A 107 -9.25 8.97 0.82
C ALA A 107 -9.61 7.48 0.70
N ALA A 108 -10.86 7.15 0.32
CA ALA A 108 -11.26 5.76 0.09
C ALA A 108 -10.47 5.12 -1.07
N PHE A 109 -10.25 5.85 -2.16
CA PHE A 109 -9.42 5.40 -3.28
C PHE A 109 -7.98 5.12 -2.84
N TYR A 110 -7.37 6.03 -2.09
CA TYR A 110 -6.00 5.86 -1.59
C TYR A 110 -5.89 4.70 -0.61
N TYR A 111 -6.91 4.48 0.22
CA TYR A 111 -6.95 3.33 1.12
C TYR A 111 -6.94 2.01 0.35
N VAL A 112 -7.80 1.84 -0.65
CA VAL A 112 -7.83 0.62 -1.48
C VAL A 112 -6.55 0.48 -2.30
N GLY A 113 -6.03 1.58 -2.86
CA GLY A 113 -4.77 1.60 -3.60
C GLY A 113 -3.58 1.21 -2.72
N GLY A 114 -3.52 1.71 -1.48
CA GLY A 114 -2.53 1.32 -0.48
C GLY A 114 -2.62 -0.16 -0.12
N ALA A 115 -3.83 -0.69 0.13
CA ALA A 115 -4.05 -2.09 0.43
C ALA A 115 -3.59 -3.03 -0.70
N LEU A 116 -3.84 -2.67 -1.96
CA LEU A 116 -3.32 -3.40 -3.12
C LEU A 116 -1.80 -3.31 -3.21
N GLY A 117 -1.23 -2.14 -2.90
CA GLY A 117 0.22 -1.95 -2.88
C GLY A 117 0.90 -2.80 -1.81
N VAL A 118 0.37 -2.83 -0.59
CA VAL A 118 0.84 -3.70 0.51
C VAL A 118 0.77 -5.18 0.11
N THR A 119 -0.35 -5.60 -0.49
CA THR A 119 -0.59 -6.99 -0.87
C THR A 119 0.40 -7.52 -1.91
N LEU A 120 0.84 -6.64 -2.80
CA LEU A 120 1.73 -7.00 -3.91
C LEU A 120 3.18 -6.57 -3.67
N ALA A 121 3.51 -5.96 -2.54
CA ALA A 121 4.86 -5.55 -2.24
C ALA A 121 5.82 -6.75 -2.16
N GLY A 122 6.98 -6.64 -2.79
CA GLY A 122 8.02 -7.69 -2.78
C GLY A 122 9.12 -7.45 -1.73
N ASP A 123 9.20 -6.26 -1.17
CA ASP A 123 10.17 -5.89 -0.14
C ASP A 123 9.52 -5.08 1.00
N PHE A 124 10.18 -5.07 2.14
CA PHE A 124 9.68 -4.40 3.35
C PHE A 124 9.54 -2.89 3.21
N LEU A 125 10.39 -2.22 2.42
CA LEU A 125 10.32 -0.77 2.27
C LEU A 125 9.15 -0.38 1.36
N THR A 126 8.95 -1.09 0.25
CA THR A 126 7.77 -0.92 -0.61
C THR A 126 6.47 -1.20 0.17
N LEU A 127 6.46 -2.26 0.97
CA LEU A 127 5.33 -2.58 1.84
C LEU A 127 5.07 -1.43 2.82
N PHE A 128 6.10 -0.91 3.49
CA PHE A 128 5.99 0.21 4.42
C PHE A 128 5.42 1.46 3.75
N LEU A 129 5.89 1.83 2.56
CA LEU A 129 5.39 3.00 1.83
C LEU A 129 3.89 2.92 1.52
N PHE A 130 3.42 1.78 1.02
CA PHE A 130 1.99 1.58 0.74
C PHE A 130 1.16 1.46 2.03
N TRP A 131 1.74 0.90 3.08
CA TRP A 131 1.11 0.85 4.40
C TRP A 131 0.87 2.24 4.97
N GLU A 132 1.84 3.14 4.87
CA GLU A 132 1.68 4.54 5.29
C GLU A 132 0.60 5.26 4.46
N ILE A 133 0.53 5.06 3.14
CA ILE A 133 -0.56 5.61 2.30
C ILE A 133 -1.92 5.13 2.81
N MET A 134 -2.06 3.85 3.12
CA MET A 134 -3.29 3.26 3.65
C MET A 134 -3.63 3.85 5.03
N ALA A 135 -2.64 3.99 5.91
CA ALA A 135 -2.79 4.54 7.24
C ALA A 135 -3.28 5.99 7.23
N PHE A 136 -2.59 6.87 6.50
CA PHE A 136 -3.01 8.26 6.37
C PHE A 136 -4.41 8.39 5.74
N SER A 137 -4.70 7.59 4.74
CA SER A 137 -6.02 7.59 4.09
C SER A 137 -7.13 7.24 5.08
N SER A 138 -6.91 6.27 5.97
CA SER A 138 -7.88 5.86 7.00
C SER A 138 -8.11 6.95 8.04
N VAL A 139 -7.10 7.74 8.42
CA VAL A 139 -7.25 8.90 9.30
C VAL A 139 -8.19 9.94 8.68
N PHE A 140 -7.99 10.25 7.38
CA PHE A 140 -8.88 11.17 6.68
C PHE A 140 -10.32 10.66 6.65
N LEU A 141 -10.57 9.37 6.41
CA LEU A 141 -11.91 8.79 6.46
C LEU A 141 -12.56 8.97 7.82
N ILE A 142 -11.82 8.85 8.94
CA ILE A 142 -12.32 9.12 10.28
C ILE A 142 -12.68 10.60 10.42
N TRP A 143 -11.83 11.52 9.95
CA TRP A 143 -12.04 12.97 10.09
C TRP A 143 -13.19 13.50 9.23
N TYR A 144 -13.46 12.89 8.07
CA TYR A 144 -14.60 13.30 7.23
C TYR A 144 -15.96 13.10 7.89
N ARG A 145 -16.05 12.34 9.00
CA ARG A 145 -17.26 12.26 9.82
C ARG A 145 -17.59 13.59 10.52
N LYS A 146 -16.65 14.56 10.59
CA LYS A 146 -16.81 15.94 11.05
C LYS A 146 -17.41 16.11 12.45
N SER A 147 -17.33 15.13 13.35
CA SER A 147 -17.68 15.28 14.75
C SER A 147 -16.45 15.60 15.60
N GLU A 148 -16.62 16.36 16.70
CA GLU A 148 -15.51 16.61 17.64
C GLU A 148 -14.90 15.31 18.18
N PHE A 149 -15.74 14.31 18.36
CA PHE A 149 -15.31 12.97 18.79
C PHE A 149 -14.44 12.33 17.71
N SER A 150 -14.83 12.37 16.44
CA SER A 150 -14.05 11.77 15.35
C SER A 150 -12.69 12.45 15.15
N VAL A 151 -12.59 13.76 15.41
CA VAL A 151 -11.30 14.47 15.36
C VAL A 151 -10.35 13.94 16.44
N LYS A 152 -10.83 13.81 17.68
CA LYS A 152 -10.02 13.27 18.80
C LYS A 152 -9.61 11.82 18.58
N VAL A 153 -10.53 10.99 18.09
CA VAL A 153 -10.25 9.57 17.78
C VAL A 153 -9.25 9.44 16.64
N GLY A 154 -9.45 10.19 15.55
CA GLY A 154 -8.53 10.18 14.41
C GLY A 154 -7.12 10.65 14.79
N TYR A 155 -6.99 11.64 15.68
CA TYR A 155 -5.69 12.06 16.18
C TYR A 155 -4.99 10.96 17.00
N ARG A 156 -5.71 10.28 17.92
CA ARG A 156 -5.16 9.14 18.66
C ARG A 156 -4.76 7.99 17.74
N TYR A 157 -5.60 7.68 16.77
CA TYR A 157 -5.33 6.67 15.76
C TYR A 157 -4.05 7.01 14.97
N LEU A 158 -3.90 8.28 14.54
CA LEU A 158 -2.69 8.74 13.86
C LEU A 158 -1.44 8.58 14.72
N LEU A 159 -1.49 8.94 16.00
CA LEU A 159 -0.34 8.80 16.90
C LEU A 159 0.10 7.34 17.05
N TRP A 160 -0.84 6.40 17.20
CA TRP A 160 -0.54 4.98 17.28
C TRP A 160 0.05 4.47 15.97
N HIS A 161 -0.53 4.85 14.85
CA HIS A 161 -0.05 4.46 13.52
C HIS A 161 1.37 4.97 13.24
N VAL A 162 1.62 6.26 13.49
CA VAL A 162 2.98 6.83 13.32
C VAL A 162 3.99 6.15 14.23
N THR A 163 3.60 5.85 15.48
CA THR A 163 4.48 5.14 16.42
C THR A 163 4.81 3.74 15.90
N GLY A 164 3.80 2.97 15.48
CA GLY A 164 3.97 1.64 14.91
C GLY A 164 4.79 1.67 13.62
N GLY A 165 4.53 2.63 12.74
CA GLY A 165 5.29 2.85 11.50
C GLY A 165 6.77 3.16 11.75
N LEU A 166 7.08 4.00 12.74
CA LEU A 166 8.48 4.29 13.13
C LEU A 166 9.19 3.06 13.70
N ILE A 167 8.50 2.25 14.51
CA ILE A 167 9.03 0.98 15.03
C ILE A 167 9.31 0.01 13.89
N LEU A 168 8.36 -0.13 12.95
CA LEU A 168 8.50 -0.96 11.76
C LEU A 168 9.70 -0.51 10.93
N LEU A 169 9.79 0.79 10.62
CA LEU A 169 10.88 1.36 9.83
C LEU A 169 12.25 1.15 10.50
N ALA A 170 12.33 1.33 11.82
CA ALA A 170 13.58 1.07 12.57
C ALA A 170 14.00 -0.40 12.42
N GLY A 171 13.07 -1.35 12.52
CA GLY A 171 13.34 -2.77 12.30
C GLY A 171 13.82 -3.07 10.88
N ILE A 172 13.20 -2.44 9.86
CA ILE A 172 13.59 -2.57 8.44
C ILE A 172 15.02 -2.05 8.22
N ILE A 173 15.36 -0.89 8.77
CA ILE A 173 16.70 -0.30 8.65
C ILE A 173 17.77 -1.19 9.30
N ILE A 174 17.50 -1.71 10.49
CA ILE A 174 18.43 -2.63 11.16
C ILE A 174 18.61 -3.90 10.34
N LYS A 175 17.51 -4.50 9.84
CA LYS A 175 17.57 -5.68 8.97
C LYS A 175 18.44 -5.42 7.74
N TYR A 176 18.22 -4.30 7.05
CA TYR A 176 18.99 -3.93 5.86
C TYR A 176 20.48 -3.75 6.18
N ASN A 177 20.83 -3.07 7.27
CA ASN A 177 22.23 -2.88 7.66
C ASN A 177 22.95 -4.20 7.97
N LEU A 178 22.22 -5.22 8.41
CA LEU A 178 22.80 -6.53 8.74
C LEU A 178 22.91 -7.47 7.53
N SER A 179 21.90 -7.47 6.64
CA SER A 179 21.77 -8.45 5.56
C SER A 179 22.01 -7.86 4.16
N GLY A 180 21.93 -6.54 4.00
CA GLY A 180 21.94 -5.88 2.68
C GLY A 180 20.70 -6.18 1.84
N ASP A 181 19.68 -6.85 2.42
CA ASP A 181 18.50 -7.34 1.70
C ASP A 181 17.20 -6.85 2.36
N LEU A 182 16.31 -6.30 1.54
CA LEU A 182 14.97 -5.83 1.93
C LEU A 182 13.86 -6.84 1.61
N THR A 183 14.15 -7.95 0.95
CA THR A 183 13.12 -8.91 0.51
C THR A 183 12.37 -9.51 1.70
N ILE A 184 11.07 -9.75 1.49
CA ILE A 184 10.19 -10.33 2.53
C ILE A 184 10.46 -11.82 2.71
N ASN A 185 10.99 -12.51 1.69
CA ASN A 185 11.13 -13.97 1.67
C ASN A 185 12.13 -14.54 2.68
N HIS A 186 13.03 -13.72 3.21
CA HIS A 186 14.00 -14.12 4.21
C HIS A 186 13.79 -13.32 5.50
N PHE A 187 12.79 -13.75 6.28
CA PHE A 187 12.54 -13.21 7.61
C PHE A 187 12.92 -14.27 8.67
N PRO A 188 14.17 -14.26 9.16
CA PRO A 188 14.56 -15.17 10.22
C PRO A 188 13.96 -14.68 11.55
N PHE A 189 12.89 -15.33 11.99
CA PHE A 189 12.35 -15.09 13.32
C PHE A 189 13.21 -15.87 14.33
N HIS A 190 14.02 -15.18 15.11
CA HIS A 190 14.96 -15.76 16.09
C HIS A 190 14.42 -15.76 17.52
N GLY A 191 13.10 -15.80 17.70
CA GLY A 191 12.47 -15.84 19.03
C GLY A 191 11.84 -14.50 19.43
N TRP A 192 11.08 -14.55 20.55
CA TRP A 192 10.29 -13.41 21.03
C TRP A 192 11.12 -12.35 21.79
N TRP A 193 12.34 -12.70 22.24
CA TRP A 193 13.20 -11.77 22.97
C TRP A 193 14.42 -11.42 22.15
N PRO A 194 14.74 -10.12 22.02
CA PRO A 194 15.92 -9.67 21.29
C PRO A 194 17.18 -9.96 22.09
N THR A 195 17.88 -11.03 21.73
CA THR A 195 19.18 -11.40 22.31
C THR A 195 20.36 -10.83 21.55
N ASP A 196 20.16 -10.54 20.26
CA ASP A 196 21.13 -9.95 19.35
C ASP A 196 20.47 -8.92 18.43
N LEU A 197 21.25 -8.24 17.60
CA LEU A 197 20.76 -7.19 16.74
C LEU A 197 19.81 -7.71 15.63
N GLN A 198 19.98 -8.98 15.23
CA GLN A 198 19.13 -9.62 14.21
C GLN A 198 17.76 -9.98 14.79
N SER A 199 17.73 -10.51 16.01
CA SER A 199 16.46 -10.77 16.71
C SER A 199 15.75 -9.46 17.08
N LEU A 200 16.50 -8.39 17.41
CA LEU A 200 15.93 -7.07 17.65
C LEU A 200 15.25 -6.50 16.39
N ALA A 201 15.87 -6.62 15.22
CA ALA A 201 15.26 -6.18 13.95
C ALA A 201 13.94 -6.92 13.71
N SER A 202 13.93 -8.25 13.87
CA SER A 202 12.76 -9.09 13.71
C SER A 202 11.66 -8.74 14.71
N PHE A 203 12.01 -8.52 15.96
CA PHE A 203 11.09 -8.11 17.03
C PHE A 203 10.44 -6.76 16.72
N LEU A 204 11.23 -5.75 16.30
CA LEU A 204 10.70 -4.42 15.93
C LEU A 204 9.76 -4.48 14.73
N ILE A 205 10.09 -5.30 13.71
CA ILE A 205 9.21 -5.48 12.55
C ILE A 205 7.87 -6.08 12.99
N VAL A 206 7.88 -7.14 13.80
CA VAL A 206 6.66 -7.78 14.29
C VAL A 206 5.84 -6.84 15.17
N ILE A 207 6.49 -6.15 16.12
CA ILE A 207 5.80 -5.18 16.99
C ILE A 207 5.24 -4.02 16.15
N GLY A 208 5.98 -3.50 15.17
CA GLY A 208 5.48 -2.48 14.26
C GLY A 208 4.19 -2.90 13.55
N PHE A 209 4.12 -4.14 13.08
CA PHE A 209 2.88 -4.68 12.48
C PHE A 209 1.74 -4.88 13.49
N ILE A 210 2.03 -5.24 14.73
CA ILE A 210 1.00 -5.44 15.77
C ILE A 210 0.42 -4.11 16.25
N VAL A 211 1.22 -3.06 16.31
CA VAL A 211 0.80 -1.74 16.80
C VAL A 211 -0.01 -0.98 15.74
N ASN A 212 0.26 -1.22 14.46
CA ASN A 212 -0.47 -0.64 13.34
C ASN A 212 -1.74 -1.43 13.00
#